data_81acce51b9135c9204da15a51d30042c
#
_entry.id   81acce51b9135c9204da15a51d30042c
#
_cell.length_a   1.000
_cell.length_b   1.000
_cell.length_c   1.000
_cell.angle_alpha   90.00
_cell.angle_beta   90.00
_cell.angle_gamma   90.00
#
_symmetry.space_group_name_H-M   'P 1'
#
loop_
_entity.id
_entity.type
_entity.pdbx_description
1 polymer ?
#
loop_
_entity_poly.entity_id
_entity_poly.type
_entity_poly.pdbx_seq_one_letter_code
_entity_poly.pdbx_strand_id
1 'polypeptide(L)'
;LSLAVGQSEVMNYRLNTEEEVIVIGTRVVMDTAVGPSAVFNLASLQDSPSVNRNITDVIQQDPRLYVDQSSGTDAVQCNGANPRYNSLTVDGVRLNDGFGLNSNGYPTQRMPFPYDAISSVAVELAPMDVVYGGFSACNINAVTKTGSNELFGSIFFDYGSDSLRGDKLEGDSIASQDYDETRWGMELGGAIIPDTLFFY
;
A
#
# COMPACT_ATOMS: atom_id res chain seq x y z
N LEU A 1 12.19 15.96 5.70
CA LEU A 1 11.24 16.86 5.02
C LEU A 1 10.29 15.99 4.19
N SER A 2 9.04 15.93 4.58
CA SER A 2 7.99 15.23 3.82
C SER A 2 7.23 16.28 2.99
N LEU A 3 7.31 16.19 1.67
CA LEU A 3 6.51 16.99 0.76
C LEU A 3 5.26 16.20 0.33
N ALA A 4 4.10 16.80 0.49
CA ALA A 4 2.87 16.25 -0.06
C ALA A 4 2.75 16.60 -1.56
N VAL A 5 2.06 15.75 -2.32
CA VAL A 5 1.82 15.97 -3.75
C VAL A 5 1.16 17.34 -3.97
N GLY A 6 1.77 18.20 -4.78
CA GLY A 6 1.30 19.56 -5.07
C GLY A 6 1.88 20.67 -4.20
N GLN A 7 2.77 20.36 -3.26
CA GLN A 7 3.52 21.39 -2.54
C GLN A 7 4.87 21.68 -3.22
N SER A 8 5.14 22.94 -3.50
CA SER A 8 6.46 23.42 -3.89
C SER A 8 7.08 24.16 -2.71
N GLU A 9 8.24 23.73 -2.27
CA GLU A 9 9.02 24.41 -1.24
C GLU A 9 10.29 24.97 -1.88
N VAL A 10 10.54 26.26 -1.65
CA VAL A 10 11.77 26.92 -2.12
C VAL A 10 12.81 26.81 -1.00
N MET A 11 13.76 25.91 -1.17
CA MET A 11 14.89 25.81 -0.25
C MET A 11 16.02 26.74 -0.67
N ASN A 12 16.34 27.74 0.15
CA ASN A 12 17.49 28.59 -0.01
C ASN A 12 18.69 28.03 0.76
N TYR A 13 19.64 27.45 0.08
CA TYR A 13 20.92 27.02 0.66
C TYR A 13 21.97 28.13 0.60
N ARG A 14 22.62 28.39 1.72
CA ARG A 14 23.91 29.09 1.74
C ARG A 14 25.01 28.04 1.77
N LEU A 15 25.76 27.96 0.70
CA LEU A 15 26.97 27.13 0.66
C LEU A 15 28.04 27.80 1.52
N ASN A 16 28.47 27.14 2.57
CA ASN A 16 29.67 27.48 3.28
C ASN A 16 30.84 26.74 2.61
N THR A 17 31.90 27.43 2.28
CA THR A 17 32.97 27.00 1.35
C THR A 17 33.91 25.91 1.91
N GLU A 18 33.61 25.30 3.04
CA GLU A 18 34.50 24.32 3.68
C GLU A 18 33.90 22.95 4.03
N GLU A 19 32.65 22.67 3.68
CA GLU A 19 32.07 21.34 3.85
C GLU A 19 31.42 20.87 2.55
N GLU A 20 31.95 19.78 2.04
CA GLU A 20 31.31 19.04 0.92
C GLU A 20 30.00 18.43 1.43
N VAL A 21 28.90 19.11 1.18
CA VAL A 21 27.57 18.55 1.48
C VAL A 21 27.21 17.58 0.37
N ILE A 22 27.51 16.31 0.59
CA ILE A 22 26.96 15.25 -0.25
C ILE A 22 25.48 15.12 0.10
N VAL A 23 24.64 15.79 -0.67
CA VAL A 23 23.19 15.54 -0.60
C VAL A 23 22.91 14.22 -1.32
N ILE A 24 22.94 13.13 -0.59
CA ILE A 24 22.35 11.88 -1.08
C ILE A 24 20.83 12.03 -0.95
N GLY A 25 20.23 12.71 -1.90
CA GLY A 25 18.80 12.68 -2.06
C GLY A 25 18.42 11.28 -2.54
N THR A 26 17.88 10.44 -1.68
CA THR A 26 17.01 9.39 -2.14
C THR A 26 15.82 10.07 -2.81
N ARG A 27 15.93 10.21 -4.12
CA ARG A 27 14.80 10.62 -4.94
C ARG A 27 13.80 9.46 -4.84
N VAL A 28 12.89 9.54 -3.90
CA VAL A 28 11.59 8.90 -4.11
C VAL A 28 11.02 9.65 -5.30
N VAL A 29 11.26 9.14 -6.49
CA VAL A 29 10.55 9.57 -7.67
C VAL A 29 9.12 9.06 -7.47
N MET A 30 8.36 9.81 -6.67
CA MET A 30 6.95 9.90 -6.98
C MET A 30 6.93 10.62 -8.33
N ASP A 31 6.87 9.86 -9.38
CA ASP A 31 6.52 10.40 -10.69
C ASP A 31 5.26 11.21 -10.44
N THR A 32 5.33 12.51 -10.73
CA THR A 32 4.15 13.36 -10.57
C THR A 32 3.11 12.76 -11.49
N ALA A 33 2.15 12.05 -10.91
CA ALA A 33 1.12 11.37 -11.66
C ALA A 33 0.44 12.39 -12.56
N VAL A 34 0.68 12.25 -13.85
CA VAL A 34 0.03 13.11 -14.86
C VAL A 34 -1.38 12.57 -15.04
N GLY A 35 -2.30 13.03 -14.20
CA GLY A 35 -3.67 12.58 -14.21
C GLY A 35 -4.28 12.45 -12.82
N PRO A 36 -5.57 12.09 -12.71
CA PRO A 36 -6.23 11.87 -11.44
C PRO A 36 -5.63 10.65 -10.73
N SER A 37 -5.03 10.89 -9.58
CA SER A 37 -4.42 9.85 -8.74
C SER A 37 -4.80 10.04 -7.27
N ALA A 38 -4.65 8.97 -6.49
CA ALA A 38 -4.67 8.99 -5.03
C ALA A 38 -3.36 8.39 -4.52
N VAL A 39 -2.71 9.05 -3.58
CA VAL A 39 -1.45 8.58 -3.00
C VAL A 39 -1.64 8.45 -1.49
N PHE A 40 -1.35 7.26 -0.99
CA PHE A 40 -1.38 6.92 0.43
C PHE A 40 0.06 6.68 0.89
N ASN A 41 0.60 7.57 1.71
CA ASN A 41 1.93 7.44 2.27
C ASN A 41 1.94 6.56 3.54
N LEU A 42 3.12 6.28 4.07
CA LEU A 42 3.28 5.44 5.26
C LEU A 42 2.46 5.95 6.47
N ALA A 43 2.40 7.25 6.69
CA ALA A 43 1.59 7.81 7.78
C ALA A 43 0.09 7.53 7.56
N SER A 44 -0.41 7.73 6.34
CA SER A 44 -1.80 7.39 6.01
C SER A 44 -2.09 5.90 6.18
N LEU A 45 -1.11 5.03 5.85
CA LEU A 45 -1.24 3.59 6.04
C LEU A 45 -1.27 3.20 7.52
N GLN A 46 -0.44 3.83 8.35
CA GLN A 46 -0.36 3.55 9.79
C GLN A 46 -1.55 4.10 10.58
N ASP A 47 -2.04 5.29 10.20
CA ASP A 47 -3.14 5.96 10.89
C ASP A 47 -4.51 5.42 10.45
N SER A 48 -4.57 4.67 9.35
CA SER A 48 -5.81 4.12 8.83
C SER A 48 -6.19 2.82 9.54
N PRO A 49 -7.44 2.70 10.00
CA PRO A 49 -7.90 1.46 10.59
C PRO A 49 -8.01 0.37 9.51
N SER A 50 -7.19 -0.64 9.61
CA SER A 50 -7.27 -1.84 8.77
C SER A 50 -7.39 -3.06 9.66
N VAL A 51 -8.61 -3.59 9.77
CA VAL A 51 -8.89 -4.78 10.58
C VAL A 51 -8.18 -6.01 10.01
N ASN A 52 -8.09 -6.08 8.69
CA ASN A 52 -7.50 -7.22 7.99
C ASN A 52 -6.03 -7.01 7.62
N ARG A 53 -5.42 -5.88 8.00
CA ARG A 53 -4.07 -5.47 7.59
C ARG A 53 -3.91 -5.61 6.08
N ASN A 54 -4.88 -5.06 5.36
CA ASN A 54 -4.94 -5.12 3.91
C ASN A 54 -4.91 -3.69 3.35
N ILE A 55 -4.13 -3.51 2.31
CA ILE A 55 -4.02 -2.22 1.63
C ILE A 55 -5.36 -1.76 1.03
N THR A 56 -6.24 -2.70 0.70
CA THR A 56 -7.58 -2.39 0.21
C THR A 56 -8.42 -1.60 1.19
N ASP A 57 -8.22 -1.82 2.51
CA ASP A 57 -8.91 -1.06 3.55
C ASP A 57 -8.52 0.43 3.55
N VAL A 58 -7.31 0.73 3.11
CA VAL A 58 -6.79 2.10 3.02
C VAL A 58 -7.21 2.77 1.72
N ILE A 59 -7.02 2.10 0.60
CA ILE A 59 -7.33 2.69 -0.71
C ILE A 59 -8.82 2.95 -0.91
N GLN A 60 -9.70 2.20 -0.24
CA GLN A 60 -11.15 2.44 -0.29
C GLN A 60 -11.59 3.77 0.37
N GLN A 61 -10.68 4.49 1.06
CA GLN A 61 -10.97 5.84 1.54
C GLN A 61 -11.14 6.84 0.40
N ASP A 62 -10.62 6.53 -0.79
CA ASP A 62 -10.90 7.31 -1.99
C ASP A 62 -12.30 6.91 -2.53
N PRO A 63 -13.24 7.84 -2.62
CA PRO A 63 -14.62 7.54 -3.05
C PRO A 63 -14.74 7.07 -4.51
N ARG A 64 -13.68 7.18 -5.30
CA ARG A 64 -13.60 6.65 -6.68
C ARG A 64 -13.28 5.16 -6.72
N LEU A 65 -12.89 4.58 -5.58
CA LEU A 65 -12.49 3.19 -5.45
C LEU A 65 -13.54 2.44 -4.63
N TYR A 66 -13.95 1.30 -5.13
CA TYR A 66 -14.84 0.39 -4.41
C TYR A 66 -14.14 -0.97 -4.26
N VAL A 67 -14.13 -1.52 -3.06
CA VAL A 67 -13.57 -2.84 -2.79
C VAL A 67 -14.69 -3.83 -2.55
N ASP A 68 -14.82 -4.80 -3.47
CA ASP A 68 -15.77 -5.89 -3.35
C ASP A 68 -15.14 -7.07 -2.62
N GLN A 69 -15.61 -7.32 -1.42
CA GLN A 69 -15.19 -8.43 -0.57
C GLN A 69 -16.24 -9.55 -0.50
N SER A 70 -17.35 -9.42 -1.22
CA SER A 70 -18.50 -10.31 -1.12
C SER A 70 -18.19 -11.75 -1.57
N SER A 71 -17.22 -11.92 -2.46
CA SER A 71 -16.80 -13.21 -3.01
C SER A 71 -15.61 -13.84 -2.27
N GLY A 72 -15.18 -13.26 -1.13
CA GLY A 72 -13.98 -13.70 -0.42
C GLY A 72 -12.66 -13.32 -1.13
N THR A 73 -12.75 -12.54 -2.20
CA THR A 73 -11.61 -11.98 -2.93
C THR A 73 -11.62 -10.46 -2.78
N ASP A 74 -10.46 -9.85 -2.60
CA ASP A 74 -10.32 -8.38 -2.54
C ASP A 74 -10.29 -7.82 -3.96
N ALA A 75 -11.45 -7.51 -4.51
CA ALA A 75 -11.57 -6.99 -5.87
C ALA A 75 -11.74 -5.47 -5.86
N VAL A 76 -10.73 -4.74 -6.34
CA VAL A 76 -10.76 -3.28 -6.42
C VAL A 76 -11.38 -2.84 -7.73
N GLN A 77 -12.45 -2.08 -7.66
CA GLN A 77 -13.10 -1.46 -8.81
C GLN A 77 -12.76 0.03 -8.84
N CYS A 78 -12.14 0.47 -9.91
CA CYS A 78 -11.81 1.87 -10.12
C CYS A 78 -12.88 2.51 -11.02
N ASN A 79 -13.58 3.53 -10.51
CA ASN A 79 -14.69 4.19 -11.22
C ASN A 79 -15.74 3.21 -11.76
N GLY A 80 -15.99 2.09 -11.06
CA GLY A 80 -16.93 1.06 -11.46
C GLY A 80 -16.44 0.12 -12.58
N ALA A 81 -15.17 0.21 -12.97
CA ALA A 81 -14.60 -0.69 -13.97
C ALA A 81 -14.37 -2.10 -13.41
N ASN A 82 -14.34 -3.10 -14.29
CA ASN A 82 -14.08 -4.47 -13.87
C ASN A 82 -12.65 -4.61 -13.32
N PRO A 83 -12.45 -5.23 -12.12
CA PRO A 83 -11.16 -5.38 -11.46
C PRO A 83 -10.07 -6.04 -12.31
N ARG A 84 -10.45 -6.92 -13.22
CA ARG A 84 -9.51 -7.60 -14.13
C ARG A 84 -8.78 -6.67 -15.09
N TYR A 85 -9.30 -5.47 -15.29
CA TYR A 85 -8.69 -4.46 -16.16
C TYR A 85 -7.75 -3.51 -15.43
N ASN A 86 -7.56 -3.71 -14.11
CA ASN A 86 -6.56 -2.99 -13.34
C ASN A 86 -5.16 -3.51 -13.64
N SER A 87 -4.17 -2.67 -13.41
CA SER A 87 -2.78 -3.09 -13.26
C SER A 87 -2.40 -3.04 -11.77
N LEU A 88 -1.75 -4.08 -11.29
CA LEU A 88 -1.10 -4.10 -9.98
C LEU A 88 0.39 -4.16 -10.20
N THR A 89 1.11 -3.19 -9.66
CA THR A 89 2.57 -3.12 -9.70
C THR A 89 3.14 -3.02 -8.29
N VAL A 90 4.26 -3.69 -8.06
CA VAL A 90 5.05 -3.55 -6.83
C VAL A 90 6.46 -3.20 -7.24
N ASP A 91 6.97 -2.07 -6.78
CA ASP A 91 8.26 -1.50 -7.18
C ASP A 91 8.45 -1.45 -8.72
N GLY A 92 7.36 -1.17 -9.44
CA GLY A 92 7.33 -1.15 -10.89
C GLY A 92 7.20 -2.51 -11.58
N VAL A 93 7.23 -3.62 -10.83
CA VAL A 93 7.02 -4.97 -11.38
C VAL A 93 5.54 -5.31 -11.38
N ARG A 94 5.03 -5.69 -12.54
CA ARG A 94 3.63 -6.04 -12.71
C ARG A 94 3.31 -7.43 -12.14
N LEU A 95 2.27 -7.50 -11.31
CA LEU A 95 1.80 -8.70 -10.63
C LEU A 95 0.35 -9.08 -11.00
N ASN A 96 -0.03 -8.95 -12.25
CA ASN A 96 -1.37 -9.33 -12.69
C ASN A 96 -1.49 -10.84 -12.94
N ASP A 97 -2.71 -11.36 -12.74
CA ASP A 97 -3.07 -12.71 -13.16
C ASP A 97 -3.19 -12.78 -14.70
N GLY A 98 -2.13 -13.22 -15.36
CA GLY A 98 -2.09 -13.38 -16.80
C GLY A 98 -2.93 -14.55 -17.34
N PHE A 99 -3.33 -15.48 -16.48
CA PHE A 99 -4.11 -16.67 -16.86
C PHE A 99 -5.62 -16.49 -16.67
N GLY A 100 -6.04 -15.46 -15.93
CA GLY A 100 -7.44 -15.18 -15.69
C GLY A 100 -8.12 -16.12 -14.71
N LEU A 101 -7.38 -16.67 -13.77
CA LEU A 101 -7.88 -17.62 -12.78
C LEU A 101 -8.65 -16.93 -11.64
N ASN A 102 -8.26 -15.70 -11.29
CA ASN A 102 -8.87 -14.94 -10.22
C ASN A 102 -9.74 -13.79 -10.74
N SER A 103 -10.91 -13.62 -10.17
CA SER A 103 -11.85 -12.55 -10.56
C SER A 103 -11.34 -11.15 -10.24
N ASN A 104 -10.47 -11.00 -9.24
CA ASN A 104 -9.87 -9.74 -8.84
C ASN A 104 -8.72 -9.26 -9.76
N GLY A 105 -8.26 -10.10 -10.69
CA GLY A 105 -7.15 -9.78 -11.59
C GLY A 105 -5.74 -9.92 -10.98
N TYR A 106 -5.64 -10.38 -9.73
CA TYR A 106 -4.37 -10.62 -9.04
C TYR A 106 -3.99 -12.10 -9.07
N PRO A 107 -2.71 -12.46 -8.86
CA PRO A 107 -2.27 -13.86 -8.85
C PRO A 107 -2.76 -14.64 -7.63
N THR A 108 -3.30 -13.94 -6.62
CA THR A 108 -3.82 -14.48 -5.37
C THR A 108 -5.22 -13.94 -5.10
N GLN A 109 -5.97 -14.59 -4.21
CA GLN A 109 -7.32 -14.13 -3.82
C GLN A 109 -7.29 -12.80 -3.06
N ARG A 110 -6.20 -12.53 -2.35
CA ARG A 110 -5.95 -11.26 -1.63
C ARG A 110 -4.75 -10.55 -2.27
N MET A 111 -4.45 -9.35 -1.82
CA MET A 111 -3.24 -8.63 -2.24
C MET A 111 -2.00 -9.49 -2.01
N PRO A 112 -1.14 -9.65 -3.03
CA PRO A 112 -0.03 -10.60 -3.02
C PRO A 112 1.22 -10.14 -2.25
N PHE A 113 1.09 -9.16 -1.39
CA PHE A 113 2.19 -8.62 -0.58
C PHE A 113 1.70 -8.23 0.82
N PRO A 114 2.57 -8.32 1.84
CA PRO A 114 2.22 -7.98 3.20
C PRO A 114 2.06 -6.45 3.36
N TYR A 115 1.04 -6.06 4.12
CA TYR A 115 0.74 -4.65 4.42
C TYR A 115 1.93 -3.90 5.02
N ASP A 116 2.62 -4.55 5.96
CA ASP A 116 3.71 -3.93 6.72
C ASP A 116 4.97 -3.67 5.88
N ALA A 117 5.13 -4.39 4.76
CA ALA A 117 6.25 -4.18 3.84
C ALA A 117 6.08 -2.93 2.95
N ILE A 118 4.91 -2.28 2.96
CA ILE A 118 4.61 -1.17 2.07
C ILE A 118 4.96 0.16 2.71
N SER A 119 5.64 1.02 1.96
CA SER A 119 5.92 2.40 2.34
C SER A 119 4.92 3.39 1.78
N SER A 120 4.41 3.13 0.58
CA SER A 120 3.37 3.97 -0.03
C SER A 120 2.61 3.21 -1.10
N VAL A 121 1.37 3.66 -1.36
CA VAL A 121 0.54 3.16 -2.45
C VAL A 121 0.03 4.31 -3.26
N ALA A 122 0.17 4.22 -4.57
CA ALA A 122 -0.43 5.15 -5.51
C ALA A 122 -1.52 4.41 -6.31
N VAL A 123 -2.69 5.02 -6.42
CA VAL A 123 -3.75 4.56 -7.32
C VAL A 123 -3.92 5.61 -8.41
N GLU A 124 -3.57 5.24 -9.60
CA GLU A 124 -3.59 6.10 -10.77
C GLU A 124 -4.78 5.73 -11.64
N LEU A 125 -5.77 6.61 -11.70
CA LEU A 125 -7.05 6.34 -12.37
C LEU A 125 -6.99 6.55 -13.88
N ALA A 126 -6.17 7.49 -14.33
CA ALA A 126 -5.97 7.77 -15.75
C ALA A 126 -4.57 8.34 -15.99
N PRO A 127 -3.51 7.55 -15.80
CA PRO A 127 -2.16 8.01 -16.06
C PRO A 127 -1.97 8.26 -17.57
N MET A 128 -1.45 9.45 -17.90
CA MET A 128 -1.22 9.88 -19.29
C MET A 128 0.21 9.64 -19.77
N ASP A 129 1.05 9.03 -18.92
CA ASP A 129 2.44 8.74 -19.24
C ASP A 129 2.55 7.43 -20.05
N VAL A 130 3.49 7.40 -21.00
CA VAL A 130 3.78 6.24 -21.85
C VAL A 130 4.42 5.06 -21.11
N VAL A 131 4.89 5.28 -19.90
CA VAL A 131 5.44 4.23 -19.01
C VAL A 131 4.35 3.26 -18.58
N TYR A 132 3.11 3.75 -18.48
CA TYR A 132 1.97 2.94 -18.06
C TYR A 132 1.33 2.23 -19.23
N GLY A 133 1.03 0.96 -19.07
CA GLY A 133 0.36 0.18 -20.11
C GLY A 133 -0.23 -1.13 -19.61
N GLY A 134 -0.98 -1.78 -20.49
CA GLY A 134 -1.54 -3.11 -20.23
C GLY A 134 -2.73 -3.13 -19.25
N PHE A 135 -3.42 -2.01 -19.05
CA PHE A 135 -4.65 -1.89 -18.27
C PHE A 135 -5.60 -0.88 -18.97
N SER A 136 -6.86 -0.93 -18.59
CA SER A 136 -7.89 0.00 -19.09
C SER A 136 -8.76 0.58 -17.97
N ALA A 137 -8.52 0.19 -16.72
CA ALA A 137 -9.20 0.75 -15.56
C ALA A 137 -8.25 1.65 -14.75
N CYS A 138 -7.52 1.11 -13.79
CA CYS A 138 -6.52 1.88 -13.03
C CYS A 138 -5.23 1.09 -12.82
N ASN A 139 -4.18 1.81 -12.42
CA ASN A 139 -2.93 1.22 -11.96
C ASN A 139 -2.83 1.39 -10.44
N ILE A 140 -2.64 0.30 -9.73
CA ILE A 140 -2.34 0.28 -8.30
C ILE A 140 -0.86 -0.01 -8.17
N ASN A 141 -0.09 0.98 -7.72
CA ASN A 141 1.36 0.84 -7.56
C ASN A 141 1.71 0.89 -6.08
N ALA A 142 2.23 -0.21 -5.55
CA ALA A 142 2.75 -0.30 -4.21
C ALA A 142 4.28 -0.16 -4.24
N VAL A 143 4.81 0.62 -3.32
CA VAL A 143 6.25 0.80 -3.13
C VAL A 143 6.62 0.17 -1.79
N THR A 144 7.59 -0.73 -1.80
CA THR A 144 8.04 -1.41 -0.59
C THR A 144 8.94 -0.53 0.26
N LYS A 145 9.02 -0.85 1.55
CA LYS A 145 10.00 -0.24 2.46
C LYS A 145 11.41 -0.67 2.07
N THR A 146 12.36 0.19 2.30
CA THR A 146 13.78 -0.08 2.10
C THR A 146 14.54 0.13 3.40
N GLY A 147 15.68 -0.52 3.57
CA GLY A 147 16.58 -0.27 4.68
C GLY A 147 17.13 1.16 4.67
N SER A 148 17.47 1.66 5.83
CA SER A 148 18.08 2.98 6.04
C SER A 148 19.31 2.85 6.94
N ASN A 149 20.02 3.95 7.20
CA ASN A 149 21.14 3.94 8.15
C ASN A 149 20.69 3.70 9.61
N GLU A 150 19.43 3.94 9.90
CA GLU A 150 18.84 3.67 11.22
C GLU A 150 18.24 2.28 11.25
N LEU A 151 18.51 1.55 12.32
CA LEU A 151 17.86 0.27 12.57
C LEU A 151 16.42 0.53 13.00
N PHE A 152 15.47 -0.03 12.28
CA PHE A 152 14.06 0.04 12.61
C PHE A 152 13.41 -1.34 12.50
N GLY A 153 12.32 -1.51 13.19
CA GLY A 153 11.54 -2.74 13.11
C GLY A 153 10.28 -2.65 13.92
N SER A 154 9.33 -3.52 13.59
CA SER A 154 8.10 -3.66 14.34
C SER A 154 7.68 -5.12 14.46
N ILE A 155 6.87 -5.41 15.45
CA ILE A 155 6.22 -6.71 15.65
C ILE A 155 4.76 -6.42 15.92
N PHE A 156 3.88 -7.17 15.25
CA PHE A 156 2.47 -7.12 15.54
C PHE A 156 1.92 -8.51 15.85
N PHE A 157 0.86 -8.53 16.61
CA PHE A 157 0.09 -9.73 16.92
C PHE A 157 -1.39 -9.36 17.00
N ASP A 158 -2.21 -9.98 16.16
CA ASP A 158 -3.65 -9.82 16.13
C ASP A 158 -4.31 -11.17 16.45
N TYR A 159 -5.29 -11.15 17.33
CA TYR A 159 -6.11 -12.31 17.65
C TYR A 159 -7.59 -11.95 17.52
N GLY A 160 -8.31 -12.73 16.74
CA GLY A 160 -9.74 -12.63 16.55
C GLY A 160 -10.42 -13.97 16.86
N SER A 161 -11.53 -13.92 17.58
CA SER A 161 -12.34 -15.10 17.89
C SER A 161 -13.82 -14.71 17.94
N ASP A 162 -14.68 -15.66 17.65
CA ASP A 162 -16.12 -15.53 17.81
C ASP A 162 -16.52 -15.13 19.25
N SER A 163 -15.77 -15.58 20.24
CA SER A 163 -16.00 -15.24 21.66
C SER A 163 -15.75 -13.76 21.99
N LEU A 164 -14.99 -13.05 21.17
CA LEU A 164 -14.73 -11.60 21.29
C LEU A 164 -15.78 -10.76 20.54
N ARG A 165 -16.65 -11.39 19.79
CA ARG A 165 -17.72 -10.77 19.03
C ARG A 165 -19.02 -10.75 19.84
N GLY A 166 -19.80 -9.68 19.71
CA GLY A 166 -21.14 -9.62 20.29
C GLY A 166 -22.07 -10.67 19.65
N ASP A 167 -22.78 -11.41 20.48
CA ASP A 167 -23.71 -12.49 20.10
C ASP A 167 -25.19 -12.09 20.20
N LYS A 168 -25.46 -10.83 20.55
CA LYS A 168 -26.84 -10.31 20.76
C LYS A 168 -27.10 -9.03 20.00
N LEU A 169 -28.27 -8.96 19.40
CA LEU A 169 -28.83 -7.75 18.80
C LEU A 169 -30.23 -7.52 19.39
N GLU A 170 -30.44 -6.35 20.02
CA GLU A 170 -31.74 -5.98 20.64
C GLU A 170 -32.29 -6.98 21.67
N GLY A 171 -31.41 -7.84 22.21
CA GLY A 171 -31.77 -8.89 23.19
C GLY A 171 -31.91 -10.30 22.60
N ASP A 172 -31.99 -10.41 21.29
CA ASP A 172 -32.05 -11.70 20.60
C ASP A 172 -30.65 -12.21 20.25
N SER A 173 -30.44 -13.52 20.40
CA SER A 173 -29.19 -14.17 20.05
C SER A 173 -29.02 -14.25 18.54
N ILE A 174 -27.87 -13.80 18.03
CA ILE A 174 -27.49 -13.93 16.63
C ILE A 174 -26.67 -15.22 16.49
N ALA A 175 -27.01 -16.06 15.51
CA ALA A 175 -26.17 -17.19 15.15
C ALA A 175 -24.84 -16.67 14.58
N SER A 176 -23.77 -16.79 15.34
CA SER A 176 -22.42 -16.51 14.86
C SER A 176 -21.77 -17.80 14.37
N GLN A 177 -20.98 -17.70 13.34
CA GLN A 177 -20.15 -18.79 12.87
C GLN A 177 -18.90 -18.84 13.74
N ASP A 178 -18.54 -20.02 14.23
CA ASP A 178 -17.30 -20.20 15.00
C ASP A 178 -16.10 -19.86 14.11
N TYR A 179 -15.26 -18.97 14.57
CA TYR A 179 -13.98 -18.65 13.93
C TYR A 179 -12.91 -18.35 14.96
N ASP A 180 -11.70 -18.71 14.61
CA ASP A 180 -10.49 -18.38 15.37
C ASP A 180 -9.40 -17.96 14.38
N GLU A 181 -8.91 -16.76 14.52
CA GLU A 181 -7.92 -16.18 13.62
C GLU A 181 -6.77 -15.57 14.41
N THR A 182 -5.57 -16.06 14.13
CA THR A 182 -4.34 -15.52 14.70
C THR A 182 -3.45 -15.00 13.57
N ARG A 183 -3.03 -13.74 13.67
CA ARG A 183 -2.08 -13.12 12.76
C ARG A 183 -0.92 -12.58 13.54
N TRP A 184 0.26 -12.77 13.03
CA TRP A 184 1.46 -12.15 13.57
C TRP A 184 2.45 -11.86 12.45
N GLY A 185 3.29 -10.89 12.67
CA GLY A 185 4.35 -10.56 11.73
C GLY A 185 5.42 -9.73 12.40
N MET A 186 6.56 -9.68 11.74
CA MET A 186 7.68 -8.86 12.16
C MET A 186 8.36 -8.26 10.93
N GLU A 187 8.89 -7.08 11.10
CA GLU A 187 9.73 -6.41 10.12
C GLU A 187 11.01 -5.91 10.78
N LEU A 188 12.08 -5.90 10.03
CA LEU A 188 13.37 -5.38 10.47
C LEU A 188 14.12 -4.81 9.26
N GLY A 189 14.60 -3.58 9.38
CA GLY A 189 15.39 -2.93 8.35
C GLY A 189 16.52 -2.10 8.97
N GLY A 190 17.59 -1.92 8.21
CA GLY A 190 18.74 -1.15 8.68
C GLY A 190 19.91 -1.19 7.71
N ALA A 191 21.07 -0.70 8.15
CA ALA A 191 22.31 -0.77 7.41
C ALA A 191 23.17 -1.95 7.88
N ILE A 192 23.68 -2.72 6.93
CA ILE A 192 24.78 -3.67 7.17
C ILE A 192 26.10 -2.92 7.13
N ILE A 193 26.25 -2.04 6.14
CA ILE A 193 27.38 -1.11 6.02
C ILE A 193 26.76 0.27 5.87
N PRO A 194 27.01 1.20 6.80
CA PRO A 194 26.48 2.56 6.71
C PRO A 194 26.73 3.20 5.33
N ASP A 195 25.74 3.90 4.83
CA ASP A 195 25.71 4.60 3.55
C ASP A 195 25.94 3.77 2.28
N THR A 196 26.11 2.43 2.42
CA THR A 196 26.50 1.57 1.29
C THR A 196 25.59 0.36 1.12
N LEU A 197 25.32 -0.40 2.17
CA LEU A 197 24.56 -1.64 2.09
C LEU A 197 23.48 -1.69 3.14
N PHE A 198 22.26 -1.78 2.67
CA PHE A 198 21.06 -1.82 3.49
C PHE A 198 20.36 -3.18 3.37
N PHE A 199 19.53 -3.50 4.36
CA PHE A 199 18.65 -4.66 4.33
C PHE A 199 17.24 -4.28 4.80
N TYR A 200 16.30 -5.08 4.35
CA TYR A 200 14.91 -5.07 4.82
C TYR A 200 14.28 -6.46 4.64
#